data_6dc639eb5321495dbdbfb6bc475d4982
#
_entry.id   6dc639eb5321495dbdbfb6bc475d4982
#
_cell.length_a   1.000
_cell.length_b   1.000
_cell.length_c   1.000
_cell.angle_alpha   90.00
_cell.angle_beta   90.00
_cell.angle_gamma   90.00
#
_symmetry.space_group_name_H-M   'P 1'
#
loop_
_entity.id
_entity.type
_entity.pdbx_description
1 polymer ?
#
loop_
_entity_poly.entity_id
_entity_poly.type
_entity_poly.pdbx_seq_one_letter_code
_entity_poly.pdbx_strand_id
1 'polypeptide(L)'
;MISNHDRSGYIGASDTAYVVGNWKTKTWLSWWMQKLGINRDHFDNRYTLAGTNFEHRILKSLGIQGLRLDEQIIHENLKLRVNFDGLTNDCTYECKTFKIENGWKIPKKYWQQVQVEMYAAGIKKGQIVAYGLEDADYDNFLRPIDHGRLKLEDIAYDSEWIDMVYLPKLRVLADALEKGTLPMEARNG
;
A
#
# COMPACT_ATOMS: atom_id res chain seq x y z
N MET A 1 -10.34 4.60 10.68
CA MET A 1 -8.87 4.57 10.45
C MET A 1 -8.28 3.47 11.31
N ILE A 2 -7.71 2.44 10.70
CA ILE A 2 -7.04 1.37 11.43
C ILE A 2 -5.78 1.95 12.04
N SER A 3 -5.74 2.11 13.36
CA SER A 3 -4.53 2.56 14.08
C SER A 3 -3.49 1.43 14.07
N ASN A 4 -2.70 1.37 13.01
CA ASN A 4 -1.79 0.27 12.77
C ASN A 4 -0.36 0.66 13.10
N HIS A 5 -0.10 0.93 14.38
CA HIS A 5 1.22 1.29 14.86
C HIS A 5 2.21 0.12 14.82
N ASP A 6 1.73 -1.12 14.85
CA ASP A 6 2.59 -2.29 14.76
C ASP A 6 2.49 -2.96 13.37
N ARG A 7 3.53 -2.76 12.57
CA ARG A 7 3.71 -3.39 11.26
C ARG A 7 4.54 -4.68 11.31
N SER A 8 4.91 -5.14 12.51
CA SER A 8 5.66 -6.38 12.68
C SER A 8 4.79 -7.62 12.43
N GLY A 9 5.42 -8.73 12.16
CA GLY A 9 4.75 -10.04 12.01
C GLY A 9 4.00 -10.24 10.69
N TYR A 10 3.78 -9.18 9.89
CA TYR A 10 3.08 -9.27 8.60
C TYR A 10 3.71 -8.39 7.53
N ILE A 11 3.58 -8.82 6.28
CA ILE A 11 3.93 -8.07 5.07
C ILE A 11 2.66 -7.43 4.53
N GLY A 12 2.68 -6.13 4.25
CA GLY A 12 1.54 -5.39 3.71
C GLY A 12 1.58 -5.27 2.19
N ALA A 13 0.45 -4.89 1.56
CA ALA A 13 0.44 -4.59 0.13
C ALA A 13 1.38 -3.41 -0.22
N SER A 14 1.48 -2.40 0.65
CA SER A 14 2.41 -1.28 0.48
C SER A 14 3.90 -1.69 0.55
N ASP A 15 4.20 -2.88 1.08
CA ASP A 15 5.56 -3.42 1.17
C ASP A 15 6.01 -4.14 -0.13
N THR A 16 5.15 -4.23 -1.13
CA THR A 16 5.39 -5.01 -2.36
C THR A 16 6.71 -4.67 -3.05
N ALA A 17 7.10 -3.39 -3.05
CA ALA A 17 8.38 -2.97 -3.62
C ALA A 17 9.59 -3.60 -2.90
N TYR A 18 9.49 -3.87 -1.61
CA TYR A 18 10.52 -4.60 -0.86
C TYR A 18 10.46 -6.10 -1.15
N VAL A 19 9.27 -6.68 -1.27
CA VAL A 19 9.09 -8.10 -1.60
C VAL A 19 9.74 -8.45 -2.94
N VAL A 20 9.46 -7.68 -4.00
CA VAL A 20 9.97 -7.97 -5.34
C VAL A 20 11.33 -7.32 -5.64
N GLY A 21 11.81 -6.44 -4.76
CA GLY A 21 13.01 -5.63 -4.93
C GLY A 21 14.32 -6.39 -4.70
N ASN A 22 15.38 -5.62 -4.48
CA ASN A 22 16.71 -6.12 -4.14
C ASN A 22 16.88 -6.25 -2.62
N TRP A 23 16.96 -7.48 -2.14
CA TRP A 23 17.05 -7.82 -0.71
C TRP A 23 18.43 -7.57 -0.08
N LYS A 24 19.42 -7.15 -0.87
CA LYS A 24 20.79 -6.89 -0.40
C LYS A 24 21.06 -5.43 -0.03
N THR A 25 20.03 -4.57 -0.09
CA THR A 25 20.19 -3.14 0.22
C THR A 25 20.03 -2.87 1.73
N LYS A 26 20.71 -1.83 2.22
CA LYS A 26 20.55 -1.36 3.62
C LYS A 26 19.10 -0.96 3.92
N THR A 27 18.41 -0.34 2.95
CA THR A 27 17.01 0.06 3.08
C THR A 27 16.10 -1.15 3.24
N TRP A 28 16.34 -2.21 2.46
CA TRP A 28 15.61 -3.46 2.59
C TRP A 28 15.85 -4.11 3.96
N LEU A 29 17.11 -4.17 4.41
CA LEU A 29 17.44 -4.72 5.73
C LEU A 29 16.74 -3.95 6.85
N SER A 30 16.74 -2.62 6.81
CA SER A 30 16.04 -1.79 7.80
C SER A 30 14.53 -2.10 7.82
N TRP A 31 13.89 -2.22 6.64
CA TRP A 31 12.50 -2.63 6.52
C TRP A 31 12.28 -4.05 7.12
N TRP A 32 13.17 -5.01 6.83
CA TRP A 32 13.05 -6.37 7.36
C TRP A 32 13.15 -6.41 8.89
N MET A 33 14.05 -5.64 9.49
CA MET A 33 14.17 -5.51 10.94
C MET A 33 12.89 -4.95 11.59
N GLN A 34 12.17 -4.04 10.90
CA GLN A 34 10.85 -3.59 11.35
C GLN A 34 9.82 -4.73 11.29
N LYS A 35 9.85 -5.56 10.25
CA LYS A 35 8.96 -6.72 10.14
C LYS A 35 9.19 -7.76 11.23
N LEU A 36 10.43 -7.92 11.66
CA LEU A 36 10.83 -8.75 12.80
C LEU A 36 10.50 -8.12 14.17
N GLY A 37 9.99 -6.88 14.21
CA GLY A 37 9.71 -6.17 15.46
C GLY A 37 10.95 -5.66 16.20
N ILE A 38 12.14 -5.68 15.57
CA ILE A 38 13.42 -5.30 16.19
C ILE A 38 13.61 -3.78 16.15
N ASN A 39 13.14 -3.11 15.08
CA ASN A 39 13.21 -1.66 14.93
C ASN A 39 11.81 -1.07 14.82
N ARG A 40 11.50 -0.01 15.58
CA ARG A 40 10.17 0.60 15.67
C ARG A 40 10.13 2.07 15.25
N ASP A 41 11.10 2.54 14.45
CA ASP A 41 11.12 3.94 14.04
C ASP A 41 9.90 4.29 13.18
N HIS A 42 9.11 5.21 13.67
CA HIS A 42 7.97 5.81 12.98
C HIS A 42 8.31 7.27 12.68
N PHE A 43 8.31 7.64 11.40
CA PHE A 43 8.42 9.04 10.99
C PHE A 43 7.12 9.50 10.33
N ASP A 44 6.35 10.28 11.07
CA ASP A 44 5.28 11.08 10.49
C ASP A 44 5.85 12.40 9.97
N ASN A 45 5.51 12.74 8.75
CA ASN A 45 5.83 14.04 8.15
C ASN A 45 4.56 14.70 7.61
N ARG A 46 4.64 16.02 7.28
CA ARG A 46 3.48 16.79 6.79
C ARG A 46 2.77 16.15 5.59
N TYR A 47 3.49 15.42 4.74
CA TYR A 47 2.94 14.76 3.55
C TYR A 47 2.11 13.53 3.93
N THR A 48 2.62 12.72 4.87
CA THR A 48 1.91 11.55 5.40
C THR A 48 0.64 11.99 6.13
N LEU A 49 0.73 13.02 6.96
CA LEU A 49 -0.42 13.58 7.69
C LEU A 49 -1.50 14.11 6.73
N ALA A 50 -1.12 14.85 5.69
CA ALA A 50 -2.06 15.32 4.69
C ALA A 50 -2.73 14.14 3.98
N GLY A 51 -1.94 13.15 3.49
CA GLY A 51 -2.47 11.95 2.85
C GLY A 51 -3.55 11.29 3.69
N THR A 52 -3.24 10.98 4.94
CA THR A 52 -4.17 10.32 5.88
C THR A 52 -5.45 11.13 6.12
N ASN A 53 -5.34 12.47 6.25
CA ASN A 53 -6.52 13.32 6.51
C ASN A 53 -7.42 13.49 5.28
N PHE A 54 -6.86 13.46 4.06
CA PHE A 54 -7.64 13.61 2.84
C PHE A 54 -8.24 12.29 2.34
N GLU A 55 -7.62 11.15 2.58
CA GLU A 55 -7.95 9.83 2.01
C GLU A 55 -9.43 9.48 2.09
N HIS A 56 -10.01 9.39 3.30
CA HIS A 56 -11.44 9.07 3.47
C HIS A 56 -12.37 10.10 2.83
N ARG A 57 -11.98 11.36 2.86
CA ARG A 57 -12.79 12.45 2.28
C ARG A 57 -12.78 12.38 0.77
N ILE A 58 -11.63 12.06 0.16
CA ILE A 58 -11.49 11.84 -1.27
C ILE A 58 -12.38 10.67 -1.70
N LEU A 59 -12.23 9.51 -1.06
CA LEU A 59 -13.01 8.32 -1.42
C LEU A 59 -14.52 8.51 -1.24
N LYS A 60 -14.94 9.13 -0.14
CA LYS A 60 -16.37 9.47 0.09
C LYS A 60 -16.92 10.44 -0.94
N SER A 61 -16.10 11.39 -1.42
CA SER A 61 -16.54 12.38 -2.41
C SER A 61 -16.87 11.77 -3.78
N LEU A 62 -16.36 10.57 -4.07
CA LEU A 62 -16.63 9.86 -5.33
C LEU A 62 -18.06 9.26 -5.39
N GLY A 63 -18.77 9.17 -4.26
CA GLY A 63 -20.13 8.62 -4.23
C GLY A 63 -20.20 7.13 -4.64
N ILE A 64 -19.14 6.36 -4.44
CA ILE A 64 -19.05 4.95 -4.82
C ILE A 64 -20.06 4.13 -4.01
N GLN A 65 -20.97 3.45 -4.70
CA GLN A 65 -21.98 2.63 -4.05
C GLN A 65 -21.34 1.38 -3.44
N GLY A 66 -21.69 1.05 -2.19
CA GLY A 66 -21.17 -0.11 -1.49
C GLY A 66 -19.70 0.01 -1.06
N LEU A 67 -19.12 1.21 -1.08
CA LEU A 67 -17.76 1.46 -0.61
C LEU A 67 -17.64 1.19 0.89
N ARG A 68 -16.73 0.31 1.26
CA ARG A 68 -16.28 0.07 2.63
C ARG A 68 -14.87 0.63 2.78
N LEU A 69 -14.62 1.36 3.86
CA LEU A 69 -13.31 1.95 4.18
C LEU A 69 -12.64 1.18 5.30
N ASP A 70 -11.32 1.23 5.37
CA ASP A 70 -10.52 0.61 6.44
C ASP A 70 -10.72 -0.91 6.58
N GLU A 71 -11.11 -1.60 5.51
CA GLU A 71 -11.21 -3.06 5.53
C GLU A 71 -9.81 -3.70 5.62
N GLN A 72 -9.75 -4.82 6.30
CA GLN A 72 -8.49 -5.58 6.43
C GLN A 72 -8.71 -7.04 6.06
N ILE A 73 -7.81 -7.59 5.25
CA ILE A 73 -7.77 -9.02 4.94
C ILE A 73 -6.40 -9.57 5.34
N ILE A 74 -6.41 -10.72 6.05
CA ILE A 74 -5.20 -11.41 6.50
C ILE A 74 -5.14 -12.81 5.89
N HIS A 75 -4.01 -13.12 5.26
CA HIS A 75 -3.65 -14.46 4.80
C HIS A 75 -2.54 -15.00 5.71
N GLU A 76 -2.91 -15.69 6.77
CA GLU A 76 -1.99 -16.16 7.84
C GLU A 76 -0.82 -17.02 7.32
N ASN A 77 -1.11 -17.93 6.39
CA ASN A 77 -0.12 -18.81 5.77
C ASN A 77 0.91 -18.11 4.89
N LEU A 78 0.62 -16.88 4.48
CA LEU A 78 1.50 -16.02 3.67
C LEU A 78 2.07 -14.86 4.50
N LYS A 79 1.71 -14.74 5.77
CA LYS A 79 2.01 -13.57 6.61
C LYS A 79 1.69 -12.26 5.89
N LEU A 80 0.63 -12.28 5.07
CA LEU A 80 0.18 -11.12 4.29
C LEU A 80 -1.01 -10.47 4.99
N ARG A 81 -0.88 -9.19 5.32
CA ARG A 81 -1.94 -8.37 5.89
C ARG A 81 -2.17 -7.14 5.01
N VAL A 82 -3.33 -7.05 4.40
CA VAL A 82 -3.70 -5.96 3.50
C VAL A 82 -4.76 -5.11 4.15
N ASN A 83 -4.46 -3.82 4.28
CA ASN A 83 -5.42 -2.80 4.67
C ASN A 83 -5.84 -2.08 3.39
N PHE A 84 -7.13 -1.93 3.18
CA PHE A 84 -7.70 -1.27 2.01
C PHE A 84 -8.16 0.13 2.37
N ASP A 85 -7.75 1.14 1.60
CA ASP A 85 -8.28 2.49 1.72
C ASP A 85 -9.77 2.48 1.36
N GLY A 86 -10.13 1.75 0.31
CA GLY A 86 -11.52 1.51 -0.10
C GLY A 86 -11.71 0.16 -0.78
N LEU A 87 -12.83 -0.50 -0.50
CA LEU A 87 -13.20 -1.80 -1.06
C LEU A 87 -14.69 -1.85 -1.37
N THR A 88 -15.03 -2.38 -2.56
CA THR A 88 -16.38 -2.84 -2.91
C THR A 88 -16.36 -4.35 -3.14
N ASN A 89 -17.45 -4.92 -3.61
CA ASN A 89 -17.49 -6.35 -3.92
C ASN A 89 -16.71 -6.72 -5.19
N ASP A 90 -16.39 -5.75 -6.03
CA ASP A 90 -15.79 -5.97 -7.36
C ASP A 90 -14.56 -5.09 -7.65
N CYS A 91 -14.23 -4.13 -6.80
CA CYS A 91 -13.10 -3.21 -7.00
C CYS A 91 -12.41 -2.84 -5.69
N THR A 92 -11.09 -2.76 -5.71
CA THR A 92 -10.27 -2.15 -4.65
C THR A 92 -9.87 -0.74 -5.08
N TYR A 93 -9.83 0.19 -4.11
CA TYR A 93 -9.50 1.59 -4.33
C TYR A 93 -8.32 1.97 -3.44
N GLU A 94 -7.22 2.34 -4.07
CA GLU A 94 -6.02 2.83 -3.39
C GLU A 94 -5.93 4.34 -3.57
N CYS A 95 -5.95 5.09 -2.47
CA CYS A 95 -5.90 6.54 -2.46
C CYS A 95 -4.47 7.04 -2.35
N LYS A 96 -4.06 7.95 -3.23
CA LYS A 96 -2.74 8.58 -3.20
C LYS A 96 -2.85 10.07 -3.34
N THR A 97 -2.10 10.80 -2.53
CA THR A 97 -1.93 12.24 -2.71
C THR A 97 -0.58 12.53 -3.36
N PHE A 98 -0.54 13.59 -4.16
CA PHE A 98 0.69 14.07 -4.80
C PHE A 98 0.69 15.59 -4.84
N LYS A 99 1.87 16.20 -4.92
CA LYS A 99 1.98 17.66 -5.10
C LYS A 99 1.54 18.02 -6.52
N ILE A 100 0.51 18.86 -6.67
CA ILE A 100 -0.12 19.10 -7.98
C ILE A 100 0.86 19.64 -9.04
N GLU A 101 1.85 20.43 -8.61
CA GLU A 101 2.90 20.98 -9.48
C GLU A 101 3.77 19.92 -10.17
N ASN A 102 3.91 18.74 -9.54
CA ASN A 102 4.71 17.65 -10.07
C ASN A 102 4.00 16.86 -11.17
N GLY A 103 2.71 17.12 -11.38
CA GLY A 103 1.86 16.30 -12.24
C GLY A 103 1.65 14.90 -11.68
N TRP A 104 0.87 14.09 -12.39
CA TRP A 104 0.58 12.72 -12.00
C TRP A 104 1.04 11.72 -13.06
N LYS A 105 1.77 10.72 -12.60
CA LYS A 105 2.09 9.51 -13.35
C LYS A 105 2.14 8.36 -12.36
N ILE A 106 1.52 7.25 -12.66
CA ILE A 106 1.48 6.08 -11.76
C ILE A 106 2.89 5.54 -11.53
N PRO A 107 3.43 5.63 -10.29
CA PRO A 107 4.68 4.96 -9.95
C PRO A 107 4.47 3.44 -9.97
N LYS A 108 5.46 2.69 -10.47
CA LYS A 108 5.42 1.22 -10.52
C LYS A 108 5.04 0.59 -9.17
N LYS A 109 5.53 1.15 -8.07
CA LYS A 109 5.22 0.65 -6.72
C LYS A 109 3.73 0.71 -6.36
N TYR A 110 2.96 1.68 -6.88
CA TYR A 110 1.52 1.79 -6.62
C TYR A 110 0.74 0.78 -7.46
N TRP A 111 1.12 0.59 -8.74
CA TRP A 111 0.60 -0.50 -9.54
C TRP A 111 0.82 -1.86 -8.86
N GLN A 112 2.04 -2.11 -8.37
CA GLN A 112 2.38 -3.34 -7.65
C GLN A 112 1.56 -3.52 -6.36
N GLN A 113 1.34 -2.45 -5.61
CA GLN A 113 0.51 -2.46 -4.40
C GLN A 113 -0.91 -2.89 -4.73
N VAL A 114 -1.55 -2.27 -5.71
CA VAL A 114 -2.93 -2.58 -6.13
C VAL A 114 -3.06 -4.01 -6.67
N GLN A 115 -2.05 -4.57 -7.33
CA GLN A 115 -2.04 -5.99 -7.72
C GLN A 115 -2.17 -6.90 -6.50
N VAL A 116 -1.45 -6.60 -5.42
CA VAL A 116 -1.50 -7.40 -4.17
C VAL A 116 -2.83 -7.21 -3.44
N GLU A 117 -3.40 -6.03 -3.47
CA GLU A 117 -4.74 -5.77 -2.92
C GLU A 117 -5.80 -6.57 -3.66
N MET A 118 -5.79 -6.56 -4.99
CA MET A 118 -6.69 -7.37 -5.81
C MET A 118 -6.53 -8.87 -5.52
N TYR A 119 -5.29 -9.36 -5.40
CA TYR A 119 -5.00 -10.74 -5.02
C TYR A 119 -5.61 -11.08 -3.66
N ALA A 120 -5.36 -10.26 -2.65
CA ALA A 120 -5.83 -10.51 -1.28
C ALA A 120 -7.36 -10.50 -1.18
N ALA A 121 -8.03 -9.65 -1.93
CA ALA A 121 -9.50 -9.56 -1.95
C ALA A 121 -10.16 -10.57 -2.91
N GLY A 122 -9.40 -11.29 -3.75
CA GLY A 122 -9.95 -12.16 -4.79
C GLY A 122 -10.68 -11.39 -5.92
N ILE A 123 -10.33 -10.13 -6.13
CA ILE A 123 -10.96 -9.20 -7.08
C ILE A 123 -10.05 -9.01 -8.30
N LYS A 124 -10.63 -8.67 -9.44
CA LYS A 124 -9.90 -8.48 -10.71
C LYS A 124 -9.84 -7.04 -11.19
N LYS A 125 -10.42 -6.11 -10.44
CA LYS A 125 -10.41 -4.67 -10.73
C LYS A 125 -9.83 -3.91 -9.56
N GLY A 126 -8.95 -2.98 -9.84
CA GLY A 126 -8.42 -2.02 -8.89
C GLY A 126 -8.42 -0.63 -9.51
N GLN A 127 -8.51 0.39 -8.67
CA GLN A 127 -8.43 1.77 -9.12
C GLN A 127 -7.48 2.55 -8.19
N ILE A 128 -6.56 3.29 -8.78
CA ILE A 128 -5.77 4.28 -8.05
C ILE A 128 -6.53 5.61 -8.14
N VAL A 129 -6.88 6.15 -6.97
CA VAL A 129 -7.52 7.45 -6.81
C VAL A 129 -6.45 8.44 -6.36
N ALA A 130 -5.90 9.21 -7.31
CA ALA A 130 -4.87 10.17 -7.01
C ALA A 130 -5.43 11.59 -6.89
N TYR A 131 -5.04 12.32 -5.85
CA TYR A 131 -5.48 13.68 -5.60
C TYR A 131 -4.32 14.66 -5.51
N GLY A 132 -4.33 15.69 -6.36
CA GLY A 132 -3.32 16.74 -6.38
C GLY A 132 -3.50 17.71 -5.21
N LEU A 133 -2.51 17.78 -4.30
CA LEU A 133 -2.48 18.72 -3.20
C LEU A 133 -1.78 20.02 -3.62
N GLU A 134 -2.38 21.14 -3.24
CA GLU A 134 -1.79 22.50 -3.26
C GLU A 134 -1.13 22.79 -1.91
N ASP A 135 -0.27 23.81 -1.84
CA ASP A 135 0.37 24.18 -0.57
C ASP A 135 -0.63 24.51 0.54
N ALA A 136 -1.74 25.15 0.22
CA ALA A 136 -2.80 25.47 1.17
C ALA A 136 -3.51 24.23 1.76
N ASP A 137 -3.44 23.05 1.11
CA ASP A 137 -4.01 21.82 1.64
C ASP A 137 -3.17 21.24 2.79
N TYR A 138 -1.85 21.54 2.84
CA TYR A 138 -0.98 21.15 3.93
C TYR A 138 -1.16 21.98 5.20
N ASP A 139 -1.81 23.16 5.07
CA ASP A 139 -2.09 24.06 6.20
C ASP A 139 -3.55 23.93 6.67
N ASN A 140 -4.45 23.39 5.83
CA ASN A 140 -5.85 23.19 6.15
C ASN A 140 -6.40 21.90 5.53
N PHE A 141 -6.39 20.83 6.32
CA PHE A 141 -6.90 19.52 5.91
C PHE A 141 -8.43 19.45 5.73
N LEU A 142 -9.18 20.52 6.08
CA LEU A 142 -10.63 20.58 5.95
C LEU A 142 -11.08 21.27 4.65
N ARG A 143 -10.17 21.72 3.78
CA ARG A 143 -10.53 22.30 2.47
C ARG A 143 -11.41 21.32 1.68
N PRO A 144 -12.46 21.80 0.99
CA PRO A 144 -13.32 20.96 0.15
C PRO A 144 -12.51 20.17 -0.88
N ILE A 145 -12.97 18.94 -1.19
CA ILE A 145 -12.38 18.15 -2.27
C ILE A 145 -12.77 18.77 -3.62
N ASP A 146 -11.78 19.16 -4.39
CA ASP A 146 -11.94 19.66 -5.74
C ASP A 146 -11.79 18.50 -6.74
N HIS A 147 -12.90 18.07 -7.34
CA HIS A 147 -12.92 16.97 -8.30
C HIS A 147 -12.07 17.24 -9.55
N GLY A 148 -11.77 18.48 -9.89
CA GLY A 148 -10.85 18.85 -10.99
C GLY A 148 -9.41 18.40 -10.75
N ARG A 149 -9.04 18.13 -9.49
CA ARG A 149 -7.70 17.67 -9.07
C ARG A 149 -7.59 16.17 -8.91
N LEU A 150 -8.69 15.42 -9.12
CA LEU A 150 -8.70 13.95 -9.08
C LEU A 150 -8.14 13.36 -10.38
N LYS A 151 -7.41 12.27 -10.23
CA LYS A 151 -7.00 11.36 -11.31
C LYS A 151 -7.44 9.96 -10.92
N LEU A 152 -8.22 9.34 -11.78
CA LEU A 152 -8.74 7.98 -11.59
C LEU A 152 -8.08 7.08 -12.62
N GLU A 153 -7.36 6.06 -12.15
CA GLU A 153 -6.57 5.17 -12.99
C GLU A 153 -6.99 3.72 -12.73
N ASP A 154 -7.64 3.12 -13.72
CA ASP A 154 -8.05 1.73 -13.63
C ASP A 154 -6.87 0.78 -13.79
N ILE A 155 -6.78 -0.20 -12.93
CA ILE A 155 -5.72 -1.20 -12.90
C ILE A 155 -6.35 -2.58 -13.13
N ALA A 156 -5.97 -3.24 -14.21
CA ALA A 156 -6.33 -4.63 -14.46
C ALA A 156 -5.43 -5.57 -13.65
N TYR A 157 -6.02 -6.67 -13.17
CA TYR A 157 -5.28 -7.70 -12.45
C TYR A 157 -4.34 -8.49 -13.37
N ASP A 158 -3.08 -8.58 -12.97
CA ASP A 158 -2.04 -9.34 -13.64
C ASP A 158 -1.74 -10.62 -12.84
N SER A 159 -2.43 -11.71 -13.18
CA SER A 159 -2.26 -13.00 -12.50
C SER A 159 -0.86 -13.58 -12.75
N GLU A 160 -0.29 -13.38 -13.94
CA GLU A 160 1.03 -13.90 -14.26
C GLU A 160 2.10 -13.23 -13.40
N TRP A 161 2.04 -11.92 -13.25
CA TRP A 161 2.95 -11.19 -12.36
C TRP A 161 2.80 -11.62 -10.90
N ILE A 162 1.57 -11.81 -10.42
CA ILE A 162 1.31 -12.30 -9.04
C ILE A 162 1.91 -13.70 -8.86
N ASP A 163 1.62 -14.64 -9.77
CA ASP A 163 2.00 -16.05 -9.62
C ASP A 163 3.50 -16.28 -9.84
N MET A 164 4.12 -15.57 -10.78
CA MET A 164 5.50 -15.82 -11.19
C MET A 164 6.51 -14.90 -10.50
N VAL A 165 6.10 -13.72 -10.04
CA VAL A 165 7.03 -12.73 -9.47
C VAL A 165 6.78 -12.49 -7.98
N TYR A 166 5.54 -12.23 -7.59
CA TYR A 166 5.22 -11.81 -6.23
C TYR A 166 5.14 -12.98 -5.25
N LEU A 167 4.29 -13.96 -5.51
CA LEU A 167 4.02 -15.07 -4.57
C LEU A 167 5.24 -15.93 -4.25
N PRO A 168 6.13 -16.28 -5.20
CA PRO A 168 7.33 -17.02 -4.86
C PRO A 168 8.21 -16.31 -3.83
N LYS A 169 8.40 -15.00 -4.00
CA LYS A 169 9.18 -14.18 -3.08
C LYS A 169 8.47 -13.98 -1.74
N LEU A 170 7.16 -13.74 -1.75
CA LEU A 170 6.37 -13.61 -0.54
C LEU A 170 6.46 -14.86 0.34
N ARG A 171 6.38 -16.06 -0.24
CA ARG A 171 6.49 -17.33 0.50
C ARG A 171 7.84 -17.48 1.19
N VAL A 172 8.94 -17.11 0.53
CA VAL A 172 10.29 -17.12 1.14
C VAL A 172 10.34 -16.15 2.32
N LEU A 173 9.78 -14.95 2.15
CA LEU A 173 9.74 -13.96 3.23
C LEU A 173 8.82 -14.38 4.36
N ALA A 174 7.66 -14.97 4.07
CA ALA A 174 6.74 -15.46 5.09
C ALA A 174 7.38 -16.55 5.98
N ASP A 175 8.07 -17.51 5.35
CA ASP A 175 8.83 -18.56 6.08
C ASP A 175 9.94 -17.95 6.94
N ALA A 176 10.72 -17.02 6.40
CA ALA A 176 11.78 -16.35 7.15
C ALA A 176 11.23 -15.49 8.31
N LEU A 177 10.08 -14.84 8.11
CA LEU A 177 9.40 -14.01 9.11
C LEU A 177 8.88 -14.89 10.26
N GLU A 178 8.28 -16.03 9.96
CA GLU A 178 7.81 -17.00 10.96
C GLU A 178 8.95 -17.56 11.81
N LYS A 179 10.11 -17.79 11.20
CA LYS A 179 11.33 -18.26 11.88
C LYS A 179 12.11 -17.15 12.60
N GLY A 180 11.73 -15.90 12.42
CA GLY A 180 12.46 -14.74 12.98
C GLY A 180 13.87 -14.58 12.40
N THR A 181 14.09 -14.94 11.11
CA THR A 181 15.42 -15.00 10.50
C THR A 181 15.52 -14.09 9.27
N LEU A 182 16.75 -13.86 8.80
CA LEU A 182 16.98 -13.31 7.45
C LEU A 182 16.73 -14.41 6.41
N PRO A 183 16.03 -14.11 5.29
CA PRO A 183 15.96 -15.03 4.16
C PRO A 183 17.34 -15.29 3.57
N MET A 184 17.55 -16.50 3.03
CA MET A 184 18.88 -16.94 2.56
C MET A 184 19.42 -16.03 1.45
N GLU A 185 18.58 -15.55 0.57
CA GLU A 185 18.92 -14.66 -0.54
C GLU A 185 19.44 -13.28 -0.09
N ALA A 186 19.10 -12.88 1.14
CA ALA A 186 19.57 -11.63 1.73
C ALA A 186 20.91 -11.78 2.50
N ARG A 187 21.33 -13.03 2.81
CA ARG A 187 22.54 -13.31 3.66
C ARG A 187 23.86 -13.09 2.93
N ASN A 188 23.84 -13.13 1.60
CA ASN A 188 25.06 -13.13 0.75
C ASN A 188 25.25 -11.75 0.07
N GLY A 189 24.99 -10.69 0.79
CA GLY A 189 25.14 -9.30 0.33
C GLY A 189 26.16 -8.52 1.12
#